data_1fe3d2a1decb8338a0938d75704421a1
#
_entry.id   1fe3d2a1decb8338a0938d75704421a1
#
_cell.length_a   1.000
_cell.length_b   1.000
_cell.length_c   1.000
_cell.angle_alpha   90.00
_cell.angle_beta   90.00
_cell.angle_gamma   90.00
#
_symmetry.space_group_name_H-M   'P 1'
#
loop_
_entity.id
_entity.type
_entity.pdbx_description
1 polymer ?
#
loop_
_entity_poly.entity_id
_entity_poly.type
_entity_poly.pdbx_seq_one_letter_code
_entity_poly.pdbx_strand_id
1 'polypeptide(L)'
;GKWFHFNGREVGPLLERIYETNGSGHMSTFFGARVEPLIDDILQGLKSGNCSEFQFSRDLYSILCQLAEQSLEKEAPAEESVRRAVAYIRRHYAEPLSVQDIAESVSLSPYYFTRLFKRIMMTSPHLYLLNHRLAEAKKMLVYTRDKIDTIAEATGFQSSSYFVRAFHREMNMTPKAFRQYFSAAGTHNRYKFEQEGGSDRQVSDKSGLHESKK
;
A
#
# COMPACT_ATOMS: atom_id res chain seq x y z
N GLY A 1 -4.55 11.98 -2.66
CA GLY A 1 -5.11 10.63 -2.52
C GLY A 1 -5.30 10.31 -1.05
N LYS A 2 -6.40 9.64 -0.74
CA LYS A 2 -6.67 9.10 0.60
C LYS A 2 -6.13 7.68 0.65
N TRP A 3 -5.43 7.31 1.69
CA TRP A 3 -4.89 5.97 1.86
C TRP A 3 -4.85 5.58 3.33
N PHE A 4 -4.98 4.28 3.61
CA PHE A 4 -4.96 3.72 4.94
C PHE A 4 -3.86 2.68 5.03
N HIS A 5 -3.25 2.61 6.20
CA HIS A 5 -2.42 1.48 6.58
C HIS A 5 -3.08 0.77 7.75
N PHE A 6 -3.36 -0.52 7.60
CA PHE A 6 -3.89 -1.32 8.68
C PHE A 6 -3.12 -2.64 8.76
N ASN A 7 -3.06 -3.19 9.96
CA ASN A 7 -2.36 -4.41 10.26
C ASN A 7 -3.22 -5.26 11.21
N GLY A 8 -3.37 -6.55 10.95
CA GLY A 8 -4.13 -7.45 11.80
C GLY A 8 -4.08 -8.90 11.31
N ARG A 9 -4.11 -9.86 12.23
CA ARG A 9 -4.06 -11.30 11.91
C ARG A 9 -5.24 -11.77 11.07
N GLU A 10 -6.43 -11.25 11.36
CA GLU A 10 -7.68 -11.68 10.73
C GLU A 10 -7.88 -11.06 9.34
N VAL A 11 -7.18 -9.96 9.07
CA VAL A 11 -7.29 -9.24 7.80
C VAL A 11 -6.42 -9.89 6.70
N GLY A 12 -5.34 -10.57 7.09
CA GLY A 12 -4.41 -11.21 6.16
C GLY A 12 -5.10 -12.15 5.17
N PRO A 13 -5.84 -13.19 5.62
CA PRO A 13 -6.52 -14.13 4.73
C PRO A 13 -7.57 -13.49 3.81
N LEU A 14 -8.25 -12.44 4.27
CA LEU A 14 -9.23 -11.71 3.46
C LEU A 14 -8.53 -10.86 2.38
N LEU A 15 -7.42 -10.22 2.73
CA LEU A 15 -6.60 -9.49 1.76
C LEU A 15 -5.95 -10.42 0.75
N GLU A 16 -5.45 -11.59 1.16
CA GLU A 16 -4.89 -12.59 0.24
C GLU A 16 -5.94 -13.00 -0.79
N ARG A 17 -7.17 -13.28 -0.37
CA ARG A 17 -8.27 -13.60 -1.27
C ARG A 17 -8.60 -12.45 -2.23
N ILE A 18 -8.61 -11.21 -1.76
CA ILE A 18 -8.78 -10.01 -2.59
C ILE A 18 -7.58 -9.86 -3.55
N TYR A 19 -6.36 -10.18 -3.10
CA TYR A 19 -5.14 -10.12 -3.90
C TYR A 19 -5.08 -11.21 -4.97
N GLU A 20 -5.45 -12.44 -4.65
CA GLU A 20 -5.52 -13.54 -5.60
C GLU A 20 -6.51 -13.22 -6.73
N THR A 21 -7.66 -12.62 -6.40
CA THR A 21 -8.69 -12.26 -7.38
C THR A 21 -8.30 -11.03 -8.21
N ASN A 22 -7.61 -10.04 -7.61
CA ASN A 22 -7.28 -8.76 -8.25
C ASN A 22 -5.79 -8.60 -8.63
N GLY A 23 -4.96 -9.58 -8.35
CA GLY A 23 -3.57 -9.66 -8.81
C GLY A 23 -2.58 -8.74 -8.13
N SER A 24 -2.92 -8.01 -7.02
CA SER A 24 -1.95 -7.25 -6.25
C SER A 24 -2.51 -6.46 -5.06
N GLY A 25 -1.60 -6.02 -4.20
CA GLY A 25 -1.85 -5.24 -3.00
C GLY A 25 -2.19 -3.75 -3.17
N HIS A 26 -2.47 -3.29 -4.38
CA HIS A 26 -2.99 -1.95 -4.62
C HIS A 26 -4.36 -2.05 -5.27
N MET A 27 -5.38 -1.76 -4.50
CA MET A 27 -6.72 -1.63 -5.03
C MET A 27 -6.80 -0.28 -5.73
N SER A 28 -7.02 -0.32 -7.02
CA SER A 28 -7.17 0.89 -7.82
C SER A 28 -8.52 1.54 -7.56
N THR A 29 -8.64 2.81 -7.96
CA THR A 29 -9.84 3.64 -7.92
C THR A 29 -11.10 3.06 -8.60
N PHE A 30 -11.03 1.84 -9.12
CA PHE A 30 -12.16 1.09 -9.63
C PHE A 30 -13.31 1.00 -8.60
N PHE A 31 -12.95 0.99 -7.32
CA PHE A 31 -13.87 0.88 -6.21
C PHE A 31 -14.26 2.22 -5.59
N GLY A 32 -13.76 3.34 -6.14
CA GLY A 32 -13.87 4.68 -5.54
C GLY A 32 -15.30 5.11 -5.27
N ALA A 33 -16.21 4.93 -6.21
CA ALA A 33 -17.59 5.41 -6.08
C ALA A 33 -18.40 4.74 -4.96
N ARG A 34 -18.09 3.49 -4.60
CA ARG A 34 -18.80 2.76 -3.52
C ARG A 34 -18.05 2.81 -2.18
N VAL A 35 -16.73 2.83 -2.22
CA VAL A 35 -15.89 2.75 -1.01
C VAL A 35 -15.50 4.15 -0.49
N GLU A 36 -15.41 5.13 -1.36
CA GLU A 36 -15.01 6.51 -1.00
C GLU A 36 -15.92 7.14 0.06
N PRO A 37 -17.26 7.02 0.00
CA PRO A 37 -18.14 7.51 1.06
C PRO A 37 -17.87 6.84 2.42
N LEU A 38 -17.64 5.53 2.44
CA LEU A 38 -17.35 4.80 3.69
C LEU A 38 -16.01 5.23 4.30
N ILE A 39 -15.04 5.51 3.45
CA ILE A 39 -13.75 6.08 3.88
C ILE A 39 -13.93 7.48 4.48
N ASP A 40 -14.77 8.30 3.85
CA ASP A 40 -15.04 9.65 4.34
C ASP A 40 -15.78 9.62 5.68
N ASP A 41 -16.73 8.72 5.87
CA ASP A 41 -17.44 8.52 7.13
C ASP A 41 -16.47 8.10 8.26
N ILE A 42 -15.56 7.16 7.98
CA ILE A 42 -14.51 6.77 8.93
C ILE A 42 -13.62 7.96 9.29
N LEU A 43 -13.14 8.71 8.29
CA LEU A 43 -12.28 9.87 8.53
C LEU A 43 -12.99 10.97 9.33
N GLN A 44 -14.27 11.21 9.07
CA GLN A 44 -15.06 12.17 9.79
C GLN A 44 -15.29 11.72 11.25
N GLY A 45 -15.61 10.44 11.48
CA GLY A 45 -15.76 9.85 12.81
C GLY A 45 -14.48 9.96 13.63
N LEU A 46 -13.32 9.70 13.03
CA LEU A 46 -12.00 9.85 13.69
C LEU A 46 -11.68 11.31 14.02
N LYS A 47 -11.99 12.25 13.13
CA LYS A 47 -11.76 13.69 13.38
C LYS A 47 -12.65 14.27 14.46
N SER A 48 -13.89 13.82 14.55
CA SER A 48 -14.85 14.28 15.56
C SER A 48 -14.64 13.63 16.95
N GLY A 49 -13.77 12.62 17.05
CA GLY A 49 -13.57 11.85 18.28
C GLY A 49 -14.76 10.97 18.69
N ASN A 50 -15.76 10.84 17.82
CA ASN A 50 -17.00 10.09 18.08
C ASN A 50 -16.98 8.65 17.52
N CYS A 51 -15.83 8.18 17.03
CA CYS A 51 -15.69 6.83 16.49
C CYS A 51 -15.23 5.87 17.58
N SER A 52 -16.07 4.94 18.00
CA SER A 52 -15.64 3.86 18.89
C SER A 52 -14.78 2.85 18.11
N GLU A 53 -13.88 2.15 18.79
CA GLU A 53 -13.03 1.11 18.19
C GLU A 53 -13.84 0.02 17.48
N PHE A 54 -15.00 -0.36 18.04
CA PHE A 54 -15.93 -1.32 17.43
C PHE A 54 -16.56 -0.78 16.15
N GLN A 55 -16.91 0.50 16.14
CA GLN A 55 -17.50 1.16 14.98
C GLN A 55 -16.49 1.26 13.83
N PHE A 56 -15.26 1.65 14.16
CA PHE A 56 -14.15 1.66 13.19
C PHE A 56 -13.88 0.27 12.60
N SER A 57 -13.81 -0.76 13.44
CA SER A 57 -13.59 -2.14 12.99
C SER A 57 -14.72 -2.65 12.09
N ARG A 58 -15.98 -2.37 12.45
CA ARG A 58 -17.14 -2.73 11.64
C ARG A 58 -17.11 -2.07 10.28
N ASP A 59 -16.83 -0.78 10.22
CA ASP A 59 -16.85 -0.01 8.98
C ASP A 59 -15.69 -0.42 8.07
N LEU A 60 -14.51 -0.69 8.65
CA LEU A 60 -13.37 -1.25 7.93
C LEU A 60 -13.69 -2.65 7.36
N TYR A 61 -14.31 -3.53 8.16
CA TYR A 61 -14.71 -4.85 7.70
C TYR A 61 -15.76 -4.79 6.59
N SER A 62 -16.72 -3.84 6.70
CA SER A 62 -17.71 -3.59 5.64
C SER A 62 -17.05 -3.18 4.32
N ILE A 63 -16.04 -2.32 4.37
CA ILE A 63 -15.24 -1.98 3.17
C ILE A 63 -14.61 -3.24 2.57
N LEU A 64 -13.96 -4.06 3.39
CA LEU A 64 -13.30 -5.28 2.93
C LEU A 64 -14.29 -6.28 2.31
N CYS A 65 -15.47 -6.45 2.89
CA CYS A 65 -16.52 -7.30 2.34
C CYS A 65 -17.01 -6.78 0.97
N GLN A 66 -17.30 -5.49 0.85
CA GLN A 66 -17.70 -4.89 -0.42
C GLN A 66 -16.65 -5.06 -1.50
N LEU A 67 -15.38 -4.94 -1.15
CA LEU A 67 -14.28 -5.17 -2.06
C LEU A 67 -14.20 -6.64 -2.51
N ALA A 68 -14.45 -7.58 -1.61
CA ALA A 68 -14.50 -9.01 -1.92
C ALA A 68 -15.71 -9.37 -2.80
N GLU A 69 -16.90 -8.83 -2.52
CA GLU A 69 -18.10 -9.03 -3.31
C GLU A 69 -17.94 -8.54 -4.75
N GLN A 70 -17.38 -7.34 -4.92
CA GLN A 70 -17.14 -6.78 -6.26
C GLN A 70 -16.14 -7.59 -7.08
N SER A 71 -15.20 -8.29 -6.42
CA SER A 71 -14.28 -9.19 -7.13
C SER A 71 -14.95 -10.43 -7.69
N LEU A 72 -16.18 -10.77 -7.25
CA LEU A 72 -16.97 -11.90 -7.74
C LEU A 72 -17.94 -11.52 -8.86
N GLU A 73 -18.21 -10.23 -9.07
CA GLU A 73 -19.02 -9.79 -10.20
C GLU A 73 -18.26 -10.02 -11.52
N LYS A 74 -18.90 -10.64 -12.52
CA LYS A 74 -18.30 -10.82 -13.85
C LYS A 74 -18.01 -9.46 -14.47
N GLU A 75 -16.73 -9.12 -14.54
CA GLU A 75 -16.29 -7.89 -15.18
C GLU A 75 -16.66 -7.84 -16.66
N ALA A 76 -17.05 -6.67 -17.15
CA ALA A 76 -17.22 -6.44 -18.57
C ALA A 76 -15.86 -6.66 -19.31
N PRO A 77 -15.84 -7.13 -20.57
CA PRO A 77 -14.59 -7.41 -21.31
C PRO A 77 -13.60 -6.26 -21.33
N ALA A 78 -14.09 -5.02 -21.30
CA ALA A 78 -13.26 -3.81 -21.25
C ALA A 78 -12.54 -3.63 -19.91
N GLU A 79 -13.22 -3.95 -18.83
CA GLU A 79 -12.70 -3.88 -17.46
C GLU A 79 -11.64 -4.96 -17.23
N GLU A 80 -11.90 -6.17 -17.71
CA GLU A 80 -10.96 -7.27 -17.68
C GLU A 80 -9.65 -6.91 -18.43
N SER A 81 -9.75 -6.25 -19.59
CA SER A 81 -8.55 -5.81 -20.33
C SER A 81 -7.73 -4.80 -19.53
N VAL A 82 -8.36 -3.85 -18.84
CA VAL A 82 -7.66 -2.89 -17.99
C VAL A 82 -7.08 -3.57 -16.75
N ARG A 83 -7.78 -4.51 -16.14
CA ARG A 83 -7.26 -5.29 -15.00
C ARG A 83 -6.00 -6.07 -15.39
N ARG A 84 -6.01 -6.74 -16.53
CA ARG A 84 -4.84 -7.45 -17.07
C ARG A 84 -3.67 -6.49 -17.36
N ALA A 85 -3.94 -5.32 -17.91
CA ALA A 85 -2.93 -4.29 -18.14
C ALA A 85 -2.31 -3.78 -16.83
N VAL A 86 -3.11 -3.58 -15.80
CA VAL A 86 -2.63 -3.22 -14.45
C VAL A 86 -1.72 -4.31 -13.89
N ALA A 87 -2.12 -5.58 -13.98
CA ALA A 87 -1.29 -6.71 -13.55
C ALA A 87 0.03 -6.77 -14.32
N TYR A 88 -0.01 -6.53 -15.64
CA TYR A 88 1.18 -6.47 -16.49
C TYR A 88 2.12 -5.33 -16.06
N ILE A 89 1.62 -4.11 -15.87
CA ILE A 89 2.40 -2.96 -15.39
C ILE A 89 3.11 -3.32 -14.07
N ARG A 90 2.41 -3.91 -13.14
CA ARG A 90 2.95 -4.25 -11.81
C ARG A 90 4.02 -5.32 -11.85
N ARG A 91 3.93 -6.23 -12.78
CA ARG A 91 4.94 -7.30 -12.97
C ARG A 91 6.19 -6.78 -13.67
N HIS A 92 6.04 -5.80 -14.57
CA HIS A 92 7.10 -5.32 -15.45
C HIS A 92 7.53 -3.87 -15.19
N TYR A 93 7.10 -3.26 -14.08
CA TYR A 93 7.35 -1.83 -13.79
C TYR A 93 8.83 -1.46 -13.75
N ALA A 94 9.70 -2.38 -13.36
CA ALA A 94 11.14 -2.15 -13.28
C ALA A 94 11.84 -2.16 -14.65
N GLU A 95 11.17 -2.69 -15.68
CA GLU A 95 11.68 -2.78 -17.03
C GLU A 95 11.41 -1.49 -17.83
N PRO A 96 12.12 -1.25 -18.95
CA PRO A 96 11.75 -0.22 -19.90
C PRO A 96 10.36 -0.53 -20.50
N LEU A 97 9.31 0.08 -19.95
CA LEU A 97 7.94 -0.21 -20.30
C LEU A 97 7.27 1.02 -20.90
N SER A 98 6.80 0.91 -22.14
CA SER A 98 6.03 1.93 -22.85
C SER A 98 4.52 1.68 -22.79
N VAL A 99 3.71 2.70 -23.09
CA VAL A 99 2.24 2.55 -23.21
C VAL A 99 1.88 1.59 -24.35
N GLN A 100 2.71 1.51 -25.38
CA GLN A 100 2.54 0.59 -26.48
C GLN A 100 2.67 -0.86 -26.00
N ASP A 101 3.73 -1.20 -25.26
CA ASP A 101 3.95 -2.55 -24.71
C ASP A 101 2.78 -2.98 -23.82
N ILE A 102 2.28 -2.07 -23.00
CA ILE A 102 1.11 -2.34 -22.13
C ILE A 102 -0.14 -2.62 -22.94
N ALA A 103 -0.42 -1.82 -23.99
CA ALA A 103 -1.58 -1.99 -24.85
C ALA A 103 -1.51 -3.32 -25.62
N GLU A 104 -0.33 -3.67 -26.14
CA GLU A 104 -0.06 -4.93 -26.83
C GLU A 104 -0.30 -6.14 -25.92
N SER A 105 0.09 -6.06 -24.65
CA SER A 105 -0.12 -7.14 -23.66
C SER A 105 -1.60 -7.54 -23.46
N VAL A 106 -2.51 -6.63 -23.81
CA VAL A 106 -3.96 -6.84 -23.75
C VAL A 106 -4.65 -6.81 -25.11
N SER A 107 -3.88 -6.89 -26.20
CA SER A 107 -4.36 -6.94 -27.59
C SER A 107 -5.21 -5.73 -27.98
N LEU A 108 -4.87 -4.54 -27.49
CA LEU A 108 -5.54 -3.29 -27.82
C LEU A 108 -4.59 -2.33 -28.54
N SER A 109 -5.14 -1.44 -29.40
CA SER A 109 -4.36 -0.35 -29.94
C SER A 109 -4.00 0.65 -28.84
N PRO A 110 -2.81 1.30 -28.85
CA PRO A 110 -2.38 2.26 -27.82
C PRO A 110 -3.36 3.41 -27.60
N TYR A 111 -3.99 3.89 -28.66
CA TYR A 111 -5.00 4.96 -28.60
C TYR A 111 -6.26 4.51 -27.84
N TYR A 112 -6.83 3.36 -28.25
CA TYR A 112 -8.03 2.82 -27.60
C TYR A 112 -7.75 2.44 -26.14
N PHE A 113 -6.63 1.77 -25.89
CA PHE A 113 -6.17 1.41 -24.55
C PHE A 113 -6.04 2.63 -23.64
N THR A 114 -5.37 3.70 -24.09
CA THR A 114 -5.18 4.91 -23.28
C THR A 114 -6.51 5.55 -22.88
N ARG A 115 -7.48 5.62 -23.82
CA ARG A 115 -8.80 6.15 -23.53
C ARG A 115 -9.59 5.25 -22.57
N LEU A 116 -9.55 3.94 -22.79
CA LEU A 116 -10.19 2.95 -21.94
C LEU A 116 -9.62 2.98 -20.53
N PHE A 117 -8.29 2.92 -20.42
CA PHE A 117 -7.58 2.95 -19.15
C PHE A 117 -7.89 4.24 -18.37
N LYS A 118 -7.85 5.41 -19.04
CA LYS A 118 -8.17 6.68 -18.39
C LYS A 118 -9.63 6.74 -17.92
N ARG A 119 -10.56 6.20 -18.70
CA ARG A 119 -11.98 6.15 -18.32
C ARG A 119 -12.21 5.28 -17.08
N ILE A 120 -11.55 4.14 -17.00
CA ILE A 120 -11.73 3.15 -15.94
C ILE A 120 -10.91 3.50 -14.70
N MET A 121 -9.62 3.85 -14.89
CA MET A 121 -8.68 4.10 -13.79
C MET A 121 -8.61 5.57 -13.36
N MET A 122 -9.34 6.47 -14.01
CA MET A 122 -9.33 7.93 -13.79
C MET A 122 -7.93 8.55 -13.87
N THR A 123 -6.97 7.84 -14.45
CA THR A 123 -5.57 8.26 -14.63
C THR A 123 -5.01 7.69 -15.92
N SER A 124 -3.94 8.29 -16.47
CA SER A 124 -3.31 7.73 -17.67
C SER A 124 -2.43 6.52 -17.33
N PRO A 125 -2.21 5.58 -18.30
CA PRO A 125 -1.32 4.43 -18.09
C PRO A 125 0.10 4.85 -17.69
N HIS A 126 0.63 5.90 -18.30
CA HIS A 126 1.95 6.43 -17.98
C HIS A 126 2.02 6.97 -16.53
N LEU A 127 1.02 7.73 -16.09
CA LEU A 127 0.99 8.26 -14.74
C LEU A 127 0.79 7.13 -13.72
N TYR A 128 -0.01 6.12 -14.05
CA TYR A 128 -0.18 4.94 -13.23
C TYR A 128 1.16 4.20 -13.02
N LEU A 129 1.91 3.94 -14.11
CA LEU A 129 3.24 3.33 -14.05
C LEU A 129 4.21 4.17 -13.21
N LEU A 130 4.24 5.49 -13.43
CA LEU A 130 5.08 6.40 -12.65
C LEU A 130 4.78 6.32 -11.15
N ASN A 131 3.52 6.40 -10.79
CA ASN A 131 3.10 6.35 -9.39
C ASN A 131 3.42 4.98 -8.76
N HIS A 132 3.28 3.90 -9.51
CA HIS A 132 3.66 2.57 -9.05
C HIS A 132 5.17 2.47 -8.79
N ARG A 133 6.01 2.94 -9.71
CA ARG A 133 7.48 3.02 -9.53
C ARG A 133 7.86 3.83 -8.29
N LEU A 134 7.22 4.97 -8.09
CA LEU A 134 7.45 5.81 -6.90
C LEU A 134 7.00 5.12 -5.60
N ALA A 135 5.93 4.34 -5.64
CA ALA A 135 5.47 3.56 -4.49
C ALA A 135 6.48 2.47 -4.10
N GLU A 136 7.04 1.75 -5.07
CA GLU A 136 8.08 0.76 -4.80
C GLU A 136 9.38 1.42 -4.33
N ALA A 137 9.77 2.54 -4.93
CA ALA A 137 10.93 3.32 -4.47
C ALA A 137 10.78 3.79 -3.01
N LYS A 138 9.58 4.21 -2.58
CA LYS A 138 9.31 4.57 -1.17
C LYS A 138 9.56 3.39 -0.24
N LYS A 139 9.12 2.18 -0.60
CA LYS A 139 9.40 0.98 0.18
C LYS A 139 10.91 0.73 0.31
N MET A 140 11.63 0.76 -0.80
CA MET A 140 13.09 0.57 -0.79
C MET A 140 13.82 1.64 0.04
N LEU A 141 13.39 2.91 -0.05
CA LEU A 141 13.95 3.99 0.76
C LEU A 141 13.81 3.76 2.26
N VAL A 142 12.72 3.14 2.70
CA VAL A 142 12.44 2.85 4.12
C VAL A 142 13.13 1.58 4.59
N TYR A 143 13.09 0.52 3.78
CA TYR A 143 13.48 -0.83 4.21
C TYR A 143 14.90 -1.23 3.79
N THR A 144 15.55 -0.49 2.89
CA THR A 144 16.92 -0.79 2.46
C THR A 144 17.88 0.38 2.72
N ARG A 145 19.19 0.09 2.62
CA ARG A 145 20.25 1.11 2.66
C ARG A 145 20.86 1.39 1.29
N ASP A 146 20.20 0.94 0.23
CA ASP A 146 20.69 1.08 -1.14
C ASP A 146 20.89 2.55 -1.52
N LYS A 147 21.85 2.81 -2.40
CA LYS A 147 22.06 4.15 -2.93
C LYS A 147 20.82 4.63 -3.69
N ILE A 148 20.61 5.94 -3.72
CA ILE A 148 19.47 6.54 -4.43
C ILE A 148 19.47 6.16 -5.91
N ASP A 149 20.65 6.09 -6.53
CA ASP A 149 20.80 5.68 -7.93
C ASP A 149 20.40 4.22 -8.15
N THR A 150 20.81 3.33 -7.25
CA THR A 150 20.41 1.91 -7.27
C THR A 150 18.90 1.74 -7.14
N ILE A 151 18.26 2.51 -6.25
CA ILE A 151 16.81 2.48 -6.09
C ILE A 151 16.12 3.00 -7.35
N ALA A 152 16.61 4.08 -7.97
CA ALA A 152 16.06 4.59 -9.21
C ALA A 152 16.11 3.53 -10.31
N GLU A 153 17.25 2.87 -10.50
CA GLU A 153 17.43 1.81 -11.48
C GLU A 153 16.51 0.60 -11.18
N ALA A 154 16.54 0.09 -9.96
CA ALA A 154 15.72 -1.05 -9.53
C ALA A 154 14.21 -0.81 -9.63
N THR A 155 13.78 0.43 -9.66
CA THR A 155 12.37 0.82 -9.82
C THR A 155 12.03 1.30 -11.24
N GLY A 156 12.92 1.08 -12.22
CA GLY A 156 12.68 1.30 -13.64
C GLY A 156 12.80 2.75 -14.11
N PHE A 157 13.45 3.63 -13.32
CA PHE A 157 13.77 4.98 -13.78
C PHE A 157 15.05 4.96 -14.63
N GLN A 158 14.98 5.53 -15.81
CA GLN A 158 16.12 5.60 -16.75
C GLN A 158 17.23 6.56 -16.28
N SER A 159 16.94 7.49 -15.37
CA SER A 159 17.93 8.35 -14.76
C SER A 159 17.56 8.74 -13.32
N SER A 160 18.56 8.77 -12.44
CA SER A 160 18.42 9.23 -11.06
C SER A 160 17.93 10.67 -10.98
N SER A 161 18.35 11.53 -11.91
CA SER A 161 17.90 12.92 -11.94
C SER A 161 16.41 13.05 -12.21
N TYR A 162 15.87 12.22 -13.11
CA TYR A 162 14.42 12.18 -13.36
C TYR A 162 13.68 11.60 -12.14
N PHE A 163 14.19 10.52 -11.56
CA PHE A 163 13.64 9.94 -10.32
C PHE A 163 13.53 10.98 -9.22
N VAL A 164 14.63 11.68 -8.90
CA VAL A 164 14.65 12.69 -7.83
C VAL A 164 13.62 13.79 -8.07
N ARG A 165 13.50 14.29 -9.32
CA ARG A 165 12.49 15.32 -9.67
C ARG A 165 11.07 14.79 -9.56
N ALA A 166 10.80 13.58 -10.08
CA ALA A 166 9.48 12.96 -10.01
C ALA A 166 9.07 12.68 -8.56
N PHE A 167 10.00 12.17 -7.76
CA PHE A 167 9.79 11.91 -6.34
C PHE A 167 9.51 13.20 -5.56
N HIS A 168 10.32 14.24 -5.79
CA HIS A 168 10.12 15.53 -5.12
C HIS A 168 8.76 16.16 -5.47
N ARG A 169 8.35 16.09 -6.74
CA ARG A 169 7.04 16.60 -7.19
C ARG A 169 5.88 15.89 -6.49
N GLU A 170 5.99 14.59 -6.28
CA GLU A 170 4.92 13.78 -5.67
C GLU A 170 4.91 13.88 -4.15
N MET A 171 6.09 13.93 -3.53
CA MET A 171 6.24 13.84 -2.07
C MET A 171 6.56 15.17 -1.39
N ASN A 172 6.78 16.25 -2.14
CA ASN A 172 7.27 17.55 -1.66
C ASN A 172 8.58 17.47 -0.86
N MET A 173 9.34 16.38 -1.03
CA MET A 173 10.65 16.19 -0.41
C MET A 173 11.54 15.30 -1.28
N THR A 174 12.86 15.42 -1.10
CA THR A 174 13.82 14.58 -1.85
C THR A 174 13.82 13.13 -1.32
N PRO A 175 14.21 12.13 -2.14
CA PRO A 175 14.36 10.75 -1.67
C PRO A 175 15.27 10.61 -0.44
N LYS A 176 16.36 11.39 -0.36
CA LYS A 176 17.26 11.40 0.77
C LYS A 176 16.58 11.93 2.04
N ALA A 177 15.84 13.03 1.94
CA ALA A 177 15.11 13.60 3.06
C ALA A 177 13.98 12.63 3.53
N PHE A 178 13.30 11.99 2.60
CA PHE A 178 12.28 10.97 2.89
C PHE A 178 12.88 9.81 3.70
N ARG A 179 14.01 9.25 3.27
CA ARG A 179 14.72 8.20 4.01
C ARG A 179 15.08 8.64 5.41
N GLN A 180 15.66 9.83 5.57
CA GLN A 180 16.06 10.35 6.88
C GLN A 180 14.87 10.51 7.82
N TYR A 181 13.78 11.05 7.32
CA TYR A 181 12.55 11.24 8.10
C TYR A 181 11.99 9.91 8.64
N PHE A 182 11.87 8.90 7.80
CA PHE A 182 11.33 7.60 8.21
C PHE A 182 12.33 6.76 9.02
N SER A 183 13.64 6.91 8.82
CA SER A 183 14.66 6.27 9.67
C SER A 183 14.66 6.86 11.07
N ALA A 184 14.52 8.17 11.23
CA ALA A 184 14.41 8.83 12.52
C ALA A 184 13.11 8.48 13.25
N ALA A 185 11.98 8.41 12.54
CA ALA A 185 10.68 7.99 13.10
C ALA A 185 10.71 6.54 13.58
N GLY A 186 11.35 5.64 12.83
CA GLY A 186 11.52 4.23 13.22
C GLY A 186 12.38 4.06 14.48
N THR A 187 13.39 4.88 14.65
CA THR A 187 14.24 4.89 15.86
C THR A 187 13.44 5.39 17.07
N HIS A 188 12.64 6.44 16.92
CA HIS A 188 11.83 6.98 18.00
C HIS A 188 10.75 5.99 18.50
N ASN A 189 10.14 5.23 17.60
CA ASN A 189 9.13 4.22 17.94
C ASN A 189 9.76 2.98 18.60
N ARG A 190 11.02 2.63 18.26
CA ARG A 190 11.76 1.53 18.90
C ARG A 190 12.15 1.89 20.35
N TYR A 191 12.57 3.13 20.60
CA TYR A 191 12.87 3.60 21.96
C TYR A 191 11.64 3.64 22.87
N LYS A 192 10.47 3.96 22.34
CA LYS A 192 9.23 3.97 23.11
C LYS A 192 8.81 2.55 23.50
N PHE A 193 8.96 1.58 22.61
CA PHE A 193 8.63 0.18 22.87
C PHE A 193 9.59 -0.49 23.87
N GLU A 194 10.86 -0.11 23.86
CA GLU A 194 11.86 -0.61 24.83
C GLU A 194 11.69 0.02 26.22
N GLN A 195 11.24 1.26 26.34
CA GLN A 195 10.96 1.90 27.63
C GLN A 195 9.63 1.46 28.26
N GLU A 196 8.61 1.15 27.47
CA GLU A 196 7.32 0.67 27.98
C GLU A 196 7.28 -0.86 28.21
N GLY A 197 8.14 -1.63 27.57
CA GLY A 197 8.23 -3.10 27.70
C GLY A 197 9.23 -3.61 28.74
N GLY A 198 10.01 -2.74 29.38
CA GLY A 198 11.09 -3.11 30.30
C GLY A 198 10.73 -3.15 31.78
N SER A 199 9.48 -2.84 32.17
CA SER A 199 9.11 -2.65 33.58
C SER A 199 8.41 -3.83 34.27
N ASP A 200 8.10 -4.93 33.57
CA ASP A 200 7.39 -6.06 34.16
C ASP A 200 8.14 -7.39 34.09
N ARG A 201 9.36 -7.43 34.64
CA ARG A 201 10.00 -8.70 35.03
C ARG A 201 10.82 -8.56 36.30
N GLN A 202 10.16 -8.27 37.42
CA GLN A 202 10.64 -8.63 38.76
C GLN A 202 9.44 -8.93 39.67
N VAL A 203 8.90 -10.12 39.58
CA VAL A 203 8.11 -10.71 40.67
C VAL A 203 8.77 -12.03 41.02
N SER A 204 9.66 -11.90 41.99
CA SER A 204 9.94 -12.78 43.13
C SER A 204 9.53 -14.22 43.04
N ASP A 205 10.52 -15.05 42.84
CA ASP A 205 10.57 -16.43 43.36
C ASP A 205 11.09 -16.35 44.80
N LYS A 206 10.21 -16.48 45.78
CA LYS A 206 10.49 -16.79 47.19
C LYS A 206 9.33 -17.56 47.76
N SER A 207 9.27 -18.84 47.48
CA SER A 207 8.59 -19.81 48.33
C SER A 207 9.65 -20.75 48.91
N GLY A 208 10.18 -20.34 50.07
CA GLY A 208 11.04 -21.16 50.89
C GLY A 208 10.24 -22.28 51.54
N LEU A 209 10.66 -23.44 51.24
CA LEU A 209 10.35 -24.68 52.00
C LEU A 209 10.90 -24.56 53.43
N HIS A 210 10.04 -24.65 54.40
CA HIS A 210 10.42 -24.95 55.77
C HIS A 210 9.83 -26.31 56.13
N GLU A 211 10.67 -27.33 55.99
CA GLU A 211 10.50 -28.57 56.73
C GLU A 211 10.79 -28.32 58.24
N SER A 212 9.90 -28.71 59.09
CA SER A 212 10.18 -28.87 60.51
C SER A 212 9.83 -30.26 60.93
N LYS A 213 10.86 -30.97 61.33
CA LYS A 213 10.75 -32.20 62.12
C LYS A 213 10.21 -31.90 63.51
N LYS A 214 9.21 -32.58 63.92
CA LYS A 214 9.06 -33.46 65.08
C LYS A 214 7.65 -33.98 65.14
#